data_3a9060d6aca25b976032dbec55c38f5c
#
_entry.id   3a9060d6aca25b976032dbec55c38f5c
#
_cell.length_a   1.000
_cell.length_b   1.000
_cell.length_c   1.000
_cell.angle_alpha   90.00
_cell.angle_beta   90.00
_cell.angle_gamma   90.00
#
_symmetry.space_group_name_H-M   'P 1'
#
loop_
_entity.id
_entity.type
_entity.pdbx_description
1 polymer ?
#
loop_
_entity_poly.entity_id
_entity_poly.type
_entity_poly.pdbx_seq_one_letter_code
_entity_poly.pdbx_strand_id
1 'polypeptide(L)'
;VCMTLISSVGGASGPLYGTFFLEAAKVAGDQLQLDDAGLALCLQAGLAGIQRLGKAEPGDKTMVDALSPAVSALNHQAGLEMAAQKAREGRDATIPMIAHKGRASYLGERAIGHADPGATSASLLFDCLAKL
;
A
#
# COMPACT_ATOMS: atom_id res chain seq x y z
N VAL A 1 2.17 -6.13 -15.22
CA VAL A 1 1.33 -5.46 -14.21
C VAL A 1 1.75 -4.00 -14.02
N CYS A 2 3.02 -3.74 -13.70
CA CYS A 2 3.45 -2.36 -13.38
C CYS A 2 3.26 -1.37 -14.54
N MET A 3 3.63 -1.74 -15.76
CA MET A 3 3.46 -0.84 -16.92
C MET A 3 1.99 -0.57 -17.23
N THR A 4 1.14 -1.57 -17.09
CA THR A 4 -0.31 -1.40 -17.26
C THR A 4 -0.87 -0.42 -16.23
N LEU A 5 -0.44 -0.52 -14.97
CA LEU A 5 -0.88 0.38 -13.92
C LEU A 5 -0.41 1.82 -14.17
N ILE A 6 0.86 1.98 -14.58
CA ILE A 6 1.40 3.31 -14.87
C ILE A 6 0.64 3.99 -16.02
N SER A 7 0.30 3.22 -17.07
CA SER A 7 -0.31 3.77 -18.28
C SER A 7 -1.83 3.90 -18.21
N SER A 8 -2.50 3.10 -17.39
CA SER A 8 -3.97 2.98 -17.42
C SER A 8 -4.68 3.60 -16.22
N VAL A 9 -4.01 3.70 -15.06
CA VAL A 9 -4.60 4.26 -13.86
C VAL A 9 -4.27 5.74 -13.76
N GLY A 10 -5.29 6.56 -13.61
CA GLY A 10 -5.12 8.01 -13.54
C GLY A 10 -4.60 8.49 -12.19
N GLY A 11 -4.15 9.74 -12.15
CA GLY A 11 -3.64 10.40 -10.96
C GLY A 11 -2.34 9.79 -10.47
N ALA A 12 -2.03 9.97 -9.18
CA ALA A 12 -0.81 9.46 -8.56
C ALA A 12 -0.83 7.95 -8.34
N SER A 13 -2.02 7.32 -8.28
CA SER A 13 -2.17 5.90 -7.97
C SER A 13 -1.52 4.99 -9.01
N GLY A 14 -1.60 5.34 -10.29
CA GLY A 14 -0.98 4.55 -11.36
C GLY A 14 0.53 4.41 -11.18
N PRO A 15 1.30 5.51 -11.15
CA PRO A 15 2.74 5.47 -10.90
C PRO A 15 3.11 4.85 -9.57
N LEU A 16 2.34 5.08 -8.51
CA LEU A 16 2.63 4.53 -7.18
C LEU A 16 2.49 3.02 -7.15
N TYR A 17 1.38 2.47 -7.62
CA TYR A 17 1.21 1.02 -7.69
C TYR A 17 2.15 0.38 -8.71
N GLY A 18 2.40 1.05 -9.84
CA GLY A 18 3.39 0.58 -10.80
C GLY A 18 4.77 0.43 -10.19
N THR A 19 5.19 1.44 -9.43
CA THR A 19 6.47 1.41 -8.70
C THR A 19 6.48 0.30 -7.65
N PHE A 20 5.38 0.16 -6.90
CA PHE A 20 5.24 -0.89 -5.89
C PHE A 20 5.52 -2.27 -6.50
N PHE A 21 4.83 -2.62 -7.59
CA PHE A 21 5.00 -3.92 -8.21
C PHE A 21 6.35 -4.06 -8.91
N LEU A 22 6.90 -2.99 -9.47
CA LEU A 22 8.23 -3.02 -10.08
C LEU A 22 9.31 -3.34 -9.04
N GLU A 23 9.30 -2.66 -7.92
CA GLU A 23 10.28 -2.89 -6.86
C GLU A 23 10.11 -4.28 -6.23
N ALA A 24 8.86 -4.73 -6.05
CA ALA A 24 8.59 -6.09 -5.58
C ALA A 24 9.12 -7.12 -6.57
N ALA A 25 8.94 -6.91 -7.87
CA ALA A 25 9.41 -7.82 -8.91
C ALA A 25 10.94 -7.93 -8.92
N LYS A 26 11.66 -6.83 -8.67
CA LYS A 26 13.13 -6.85 -8.60
C LYS A 26 13.62 -7.78 -7.49
N VAL A 27 12.94 -7.79 -6.35
CA VAL A 27 13.27 -8.68 -5.22
C VAL A 27 12.89 -10.12 -5.52
N ALA A 28 11.72 -10.34 -6.14
CA ALA A 28 11.27 -11.69 -6.49
C ALA A 28 12.18 -12.35 -7.51
N GLY A 29 12.75 -11.59 -8.45
CA GLY A 29 13.60 -12.12 -9.51
C GLY A 29 12.86 -13.12 -10.39
N ASP A 30 13.49 -14.27 -10.63
CA ASP A 30 12.93 -15.33 -11.48
C ASP A 30 12.20 -16.42 -10.68
N GLN A 31 11.91 -16.18 -9.41
CA GLN A 31 11.25 -17.17 -8.56
C GLN A 31 9.80 -17.39 -9.01
N LEU A 32 9.42 -18.66 -9.19
CA LEU A 32 8.04 -19.03 -9.55
C LEU A 32 7.12 -19.04 -8.35
N GLN A 33 7.67 -19.25 -7.15
CA GLN A 33 6.94 -19.26 -5.89
C GLN A 33 7.71 -18.48 -4.84
N LEU A 34 6.99 -17.84 -3.94
CA LEU A 34 7.55 -17.12 -2.81
C LEU A 34 7.00 -17.73 -1.52
N ASP A 35 7.87 -17.94 -0.55
CA ASP A 35 7.44 -18.22 0.82
C ASP A 35 7.03 -16.93 1.52
N ASP A 36 6.56 -17.03 2.76
CA ASP A 36 6.12 -15.85 3.50
C ASP A 36 7.23 -14.83 3.71
N ALA A 37 8.46 -15.29 3.95
CA ALA A 37 9.60 -14.39 4.11
C ALA A 37 9.96 -13.69 2.80
N GLY A 38 9.93 -14.41 1.68
CA GLY A 38 10.18 -13.84 0.36
C GLY A 38 9.12 -12.82 -0.03
N LEU A 39 7.86 -13.11 0.24
CA LEU A 39 6.76 -12.19 0.00
C LEU A 39 6.90 -10.93 0.85
N ALA A 40 7.27 -11.06 2.12
CA ALA A 40 7.49 -9.91 3.00
C ALA A 40 8.58 -8.99 2.46
N LEU A 41 9.68 -9.56 1.96
CA LEU A 41 10.76 -8.77 1.35
C LEU A 41 10.30 -8.04 0.09
N CYS A 42 9.51 -8.70 -0.77
CA CYS A 42 8.96 -8.08 -1.97
C CYS A 42 8.06 -6.90 -1.63
N LEU A 43 7.15 -7.08 -0.69
CA LEU A 43 6.21 -6.04 -0.30
C LEU A 43 6.90 -4.89 0.43
N GLN A 44 7.94 -5.19 1.21
CA GLN A 44 8.76 -4.15 1.84
C GLN A 44 9.47 -3.29 0.80
N ALA A 45 10.03 -3.89 -0.24
CA ALA A 45 10.66 -3.16 -1.33
C ALA A 45 9.65 -2.30 -2.09
N GLY A 46 8.46 -2.83 -2.32
CA GLY A 46 7.37 -2.08 -2.95
C GLY A 46 6.96 -0.86 -2.13
N LEU A 47 6.79 -1.02 -0.83
CA LEU A 47 6.47 0.08 0.09
C LEU A 47 7.56 1.15 0.07
N ALA A 48 8.83 0.75 0.14
CA ALA A 48 9.95 1.68 0.07
C ALA A 48 9.94 2.48 -1.24
N GLY A 49 9.61 1.82 -2.37
CA GLY A 49 9.47 2.48 -3.66
C GLY A 49 8.36 3.54 -3.67
N ILE A 50 7.20 3.23 -3.10
CA ILE A 50 6.10 4.18 -2.97
C ILE A 50 6.52 5.38 -2.12
N GLN A 51 7.19 5.15 -1.01
CA GLN A 51 7.63 6.22 -0.12
C GLN A 51 8.66 7.14 -0.78
N ARG A 52 9.59 6.57 -1.57
CA ARG A 52 10.55 7.37 -2.32
C ARG A 52 9.87 8.23 -3.38
N LEU A 53 8.95 7.66 -4.14
CA LEU A 53 8.29 8.36 -5.23
C LEU A 53 7.31 9.41 -4.74
N GLY A 54 6.44 9.05 -3.80
CA GLY A 54 5.38 9.91 -3.31
C GLY A 54 5.77 10.76 -2.12
N LYS A 55 6.88 10.44 -1.47
CA LYS A 55 7.36 11.11 -0.25
C LYS A 55 6.32 11.14 0.86
N ALA A 56 5.45 10.12 0.89
CA ALA A 56 4.41 10.00 1.91
C ALA A 56 4.94 9.24 3.11
N GLU A 57 4.50 9.68 4.28
CA GLU A 57 4.79 9.06 5.56
C GLU A 57 3.49 8.59 6.19
N PRO A 58 3.54 7.64 7.16
CA PRO A 58 2.36 7.33 7.96
C PRO A 58 1.81 8.61 8.60
N GLY A 59 0.49 8.79 8.51
CA GLY A 59 -0.19 9.98 8.98
C GLY A 59 -0.56 10.98 7.89
N ASP A 60 -0.04 10.81 6.67
CA ASP A 60 -0.35 11.71 5.55
C ASP A 60 -1.71 11.44 4.91
N LYS A 61 -2.41 10.40 5.35
CA LYS A 61 -3.68 9.93 4.78
C LYS A 61 -3.49 9.47 3.34
N THR A 62 -2.72 8.40 3.17
CA THR A 62 -2.42 7.80 1.86
C THR A 62 -2.46 6.27 1.96
N MET A 63 -2.20 5.59 0.84
CA MET A 63 -2.06 4.14 0.82
C MET A 63 -0.95 3.64 1.77
N VAL A 64 0.03 4.47 2.10
CA VAL A 64 1.10 4.12 3.06
C VAL A 64 0.52 3.80 4.43
N ASP A 65 -0.57 4.46 4.83
CA ASP A 65 -1.23 4.21 6.12
C ASP A 65 -1.81 2.80 6.25
N ALA A 66 -2.16 2.18 5.14
CA ALA A 66 -2.60 0.78 5.12
C ALA A 66 -1.44 -0.18 4.84
N LEU A 67 -0.56 0.15 3.90
CA LEU A 67 0.56 -0.72 3.51
C LEU A 67 1.59 -0.90 4.63
N SER A 68 1.92 0.18 5.33
CA SER A 68 2.98 0.15 6.35
C SER A 68 2.69 -0.83 7.48
N PRO A 69 1.52 -0.80 8.15
CA PRO A 69 1.22 -1.77 9.20
C PRO A 69 1.09 -3.20 8.68
N ALA A 70 0.58 -3.38 7.45
CA ALA A 70 0.46 -4.71 6.85
C ALA A 70 1.83 -5.34 6.57
N VAL A 71 2.74 -4.57 5.97
CA VAL A 71 4.10 -5.04 5.69
C VAL A 71 4.85 -5.30 6.99
N SER A 72 4.66 -4.46 8.01
CA SER A 72 5.25 -4.68 9.33
C SER A 72 4.79 -6.01 9.94
N ALA A 73 3.50 -6.34 9.83
CA ALA A 73 2.97 -7.61 10.31
C ALA A 73 3.65 -8.79 9.62
N LEU A 74 3.85 -8.72 8.30
CA LEU A 74 4.54 -9.78 7.56
C LEU A 74 6.01 -9.90 7.98
N ASN A 75 6.69 -8.78 8.21
CA ASN A 75 8.07 -8.79 8.66
C ASN A 75 8.23 -9.42 10.05
N HIS A 76 7.18 -9.38 10.88
CA HIS A 76 7.15 -10.04 12.18
C HIS A 76 6.54 -11.44 12.11
N GLN A 77 6.40 -12.01 10.92
CA GLN A 77 5.93 -13.37 10.69
C GLN A 77 4.50 -13.62 11.21
N ALA A 78 3.66 -12.58 11.20
CA ALA A 78 2.29 -12.68 11.70
C ALA A 78 1.31 -13.32 10.72
N GLY A 79 1.73 -13.52 9.47
CA GLY A 79 0.93 -14.15 8.42
C GLY A 79 0.06 -13.17 7.62
N LEU A 80 -0.48 -13.67 6.48
CA LEU A 80 -1.26 -12.85 5.56
C LEU A 80 -2.59 -12.38 6.12
N GLU A 81 -3.25 -13.20 6.95
CA GLU A 81 -4.51 -12.78 7.57
C GLU A 81 -4.30 -11.61 8.52
N MET A 82 -3.24 -11.65 9.33
CA MET A 82 -2.92 -10.55 10.22
C MET A 82 -2.50 -9.32 9.43
N ALA A 83 -1.74 -9.50 8.34
CA ALA A 83 -1.38 -8.40 7.46
C ALA A 83 -2.61 -7.72 6.87
N ALA A 84 -3.60 -8.51 6.42
CA ALA A 84 -4.86 -7.97 5.90
C ALA A 84 -5.64 -7.23 6.98
N GLN A 85 -5.68 -7.76 8.20
CA GLN A 85 -6.31 -7.08 9.33
C GLN A 85 -5.62 -5.75 9.62
N LYS A 86 -4.29 -5.72 9.64
CA LYS A 86 -3.53 -4.49 9.87
C LYS A 86 -3.71 -3.47 8.76
N ALA A 87 -3.85 -3.94 7.52
CA ALA A 87 -4.18 -3.05 6.40
C ALA A 87 -5.55 -2.38 6.59
N ARG A 88 -6.56 -3.16 7.02
CA ARG A 88 -7.89 -2.62 7.31
C ARG A 88 -7.87 -1.63 8.48
N GLU A 89 -7.14 -1.95 9.54
CA GLU A 89 -6.96 -1.03 10.67
C GLU A 89 -6.30 0.28 10.21
N GLY A 90 -5.26 0.18 9.38
CA GLY A 90 -4.59 1.35 8.81
C GLY A 90 -5.50 2.18 7.92
N ARG A 91 -6.34 1.53 7.09
CA ARG A 91 -7.36 2.22 6.30
C ARG A 91 -8.31 3.00 7.19
N ASP A 92 -8.83 2.34 8.24
CA ASP A 92 -9.81 2.95 9.12
C ASP A 92 -9.18 4.10 9.95
N ALA A 93 -7.90 3.99 10.28
CA ALA A 93 -7.16 5.04 10.95
C ALA A 93 -7.06 6.32 10.10
N THR A 94 -7.21 6.23 8.77
CA THR A 94 -7.20 7.42 7.91
C THR A 94 -8.47 8.26 8.01
N ILE A 95 -9.55 7.70 8.56
CA ILE A 95 -10.85 8.39 8.60
C ILE A 95 -10.76 9.75 9.30
N PRO A 96 -10.16 9.88 10.51
CA PRO A 96 -10.06 11.17 11.17
C PRO A 96 -8.91 12.06 10.68
N MET A 97 -8.10 11.59 9.72
CA MET A 97 -6.93 12.33 9.26
C MET A 97 -7.28 13.40 8.23
N ILE A 98 -6.45 14.44 8.18
CA ILE A 98 -6.43 15.41 7.09
C ILE A 98 -5.40 14.92 6.06
N ALA A 99 -5.76 14.95 4.77
CA ALA A 99 -4.88 14.52 3.71
C ALA A 99 -3.79 15.57 3.45
N HIS A 100 -2.53 15.13 3.42
CA HIS A 100 -1.37 15.99 3.15
C HIS A 100 -0.79 15.79 1.76
N LYS A 101 -1.23 14.76 1.02
CA LYS A 101 -0.70 14.37 -0.28
C LYS A 101 -1.84 14.12 -1.27
N GLY A 102 -1.53 14.24 -2.56
CA GLY A 102 -2.43 13.91 -3.65
C GLY A 102 -3.63 14.86 -3.77
N ARG A 103 -4.63 14.43 -4.56
CA ARG A 103 -5.83 15.23 -4.82
C ARG A 103 -6.66 15.48 -3.58
N ALA A 104 -6.66 14.53 -2.65
CA ALA A 104 -7.43 14.66 -1.42
C ALA A 104 -6.94 15.81 -0.54
N SER A 105 -5.68 16.24 -0.69
CA SER A 105 -5.14 17.37 0.07
C SER A 105 -5.88 18.68 -0.21
N TYR A 106 -6.51 18.80 -1.38
CA TYR A 106 -7.30 19.98 -1.72
C TYR A 106 -8.61 20.10 -0.96
N LEU A 107 -9.07 18.97 -0.36
CA LEU A 107 -10.31 18.95 0.40
C LEU A 107 -10.18 19.55 1.80
N GLY A 108 -8.95 19.61 2.35
CA GLY A 108 -8.74 20.09 3.71
C GLY A 108 -9.53 19.27 4.72
N GLU A 109 -10.26 19.94 5.60
CA GLU A 109 -11.08 19.29 6.63
C GLU A 109 -12.24 18.45 6.07
N ARG A 110 -12.65 18.69 4.81
CA ARG A 110 -13.71 17.90 4.18
C ARG A 110 -13.30 16.44 3.96
N ALA A 111 -12.01 16.12 4.00
CA ALA A 111 -11.53 14.74 3.93
C ALA A 111 -11.77 13.96 5.23
N ILE A 112 -11.94 14.64 6.36
CA ILE A 112 -12.18 14.01 7.66
C ILE A 112 -13.56 13.32 7.63
N GLY A 113 -13.59 12.10 8.19
CA GLY A 113 -14.81 11.28 8.22
C GLY A 113 -14.90 10.28 7.08
N HIS A 114 -13.95 10.30 6.14
CA HIS A 114 -13.89 9.39 4.99
C HIS A 114 -12.54 8.70 4.96
N ALA A 115 -12.55 7.37 4.76
CA ALA A 115 -11.32 6.61 4.57
C ALA A 115 -10.61 7.06 3.29
N ASP A 116 -9.27 7.07 3.33
CA ASP A 116 -8.49 7.40 2.14
C ASP A 116 -8.72 6.35 1.03
N PRO A 117 -9.00 6.79 -0.22
CA PRO A 117 -9.21 5.84 -1.32
C PRO A 117 -8.00 4.94 -1.60
N GLY A 118 -6.78 5.47 -1.50
CA GLY A 118 -5.55 4.68 -1.68
C GLY A 118 -5.39 3.65 -0.57
N ALA A 119 -5.64 4.02 0.68
CA ALA A 119 -5.63 3.09 1.81
C ALA A 119 -6.69 2.01 1.64
N THR A 120 -7.87 2.37 1.14
CA THR A 120 -8.94 1.41 0.87
C THR A 120 -8.53 0.39 -0.18
N SER A 121 -7.99 0.84 -1.31
CA SER A 121 -7.52 -0.08 -2.36
C SER A 121 -6.36 -0.96 -1.88
N ALA A 122 -5.44 -0.41 -1.09
CA ALA A 122 -4.35 -1.18 -0.51
C ALA A 122 -4.85 -2.27 0.43
N SER A 123 -5.85 -1.97 1.28
CA SER A 123 -6.43 -2.98 2.17
C SER A 123 -7.11 -4.09 1.39
N LEU A 124 -7.78 -3.78 0.27
CA LEU A 124 -8.38 -4.78 -0.60
C LEU A 124 -7.32 -5.70 -1.23
N LEU A 125 -6.17 -5.16 -1.59
CA LEU A 125 -5.05 -5.96 -2.09
C LEU A 125 -4.64 -7.02 -1.08
N PHE A 126 -4.49 -6.65 0.19
CA PHE A 126 -4.13 -7.59 1.25
C PHE A 126 -5.25 -8.58 1.55
N ASP A 127 -6.52 -8.16 1.48
CA ASP A 127 -7.65 -9.09 1.60
C ASP A 127 -7.60 -10.16 0.51
N CYS A 128 -7.27 -9.78 -0.72
CA CYS A 128 -7.11 -10.74 -1.82
C CYS A 128 -5.93 -11.68 -1.58
N LEU A 129 -4.79 -11.16 -1.13
CA LEU A 129 -3.62 -11.99 -0.82
C LEU A 129 -3.93 -13.01 0.28
N ALA A 130 -4.69 -12.63 1.29
CA ALA A 130 -5.04 -13.52 2.41
C ALA A 130 -5.95 -14.67 1.99
N LYS A 131 -6.63 -14.56 0.84
CA LYS A 131 -7.51 -15.62 0.31
C LYS A 131 -6.77 -16.64 -0.56
N LEU A 132 -5.52 -16.38 -0.91
CA LEU A 132 -4.71 -17.32 -1.68
C LEU A 132 -4.18 -18.48 -0.78
#